data_9778347a4d9dcf85a1113dbfecc35ccd
#
_entry.id   9778347a4d9dcf85a1113dbfecc35ccd
#
_cell.length_a   1.000
_cell.length_b   1.000
_cell.length_c   1.000
_cell.angle_alpha   90.00
_cell.angle_beta   90.00
_cell.angle_gamma   90.00
#
_symmetry.space_group_name_H-M   'P 1'
#
loop_
_entity.id
_entity.type
_entity.pdbx_description
1 polymer ?
#
loop_
_entity_poly.entity_id
_entity_poly.type
_entity_poly.pdbx_seq_one_letter_code
_entity_poly.pdbx_strand_id
1 'polypeptide(L)'
;MKQGYGVFGKAYEVMLRNDLHAPGSIDHQLMERMILLEEDSLPLLYGGVPAVNPAMKEHALYPFTRQFVGKSAVETIDNLLRLTAGIAQSCDLPFEQMRFGGTEQQILQRGTDWCADLARVGVALLNCAGIPARIGHLVNPDRPYNGHVVVEAHYDGRFGVLDFVYGSRFGAEAPLSLWELHRRPQQIRKQIEPSLWDYYEGLYRMVAVSGYDPMNPANDYTVSAPNAYYRRLMSENQQDGRWLMGEDR
;
A
#
# COMPACT_ATOMS: atom_id res chain seq x y z
N MET A 1 -8.04 16.36 13.85
CA MET A 1 -7.49 15.25 13.04
C MET A 1 -8.64 14.38 12.57
N LYS A 2 -8.78 14.20 11.28
CA LYS A 2 -9.84 13.37 10.68
C LYS A 2 -9.33 11.96 10.49
N GLN A 3 -10.13 10.97 10.81
CA GLN A 3 -9.84 9.58 10.47
C GLN A 3 -10.09 9.35 8.97
N GLY A 4 -9.33 8.45 8.36
CA GLY A 4 -9.43 8.13 6.95
C GLY A 4 -10.84 7.72 6.51
N TYR A 5 -11.60 7.09 7.40
CA TYR A 5 -12.99 6.76 7.19
C TYR A 5 -13.83 7.97 6.74
N GLY A 6 -13.77 9.09 7.48
CA GLY A 6 -14.53 10.28 7.13
C GLY A 6 -14.06 10.99 5.88
N VAL A 7 -12.88 10.66 5.43
CA VAL A 7 -12.17 11.32 4.34
C VAL A 7 -12.29 10.55 3.05
N PHE A 8 -12.15 9.27 3.10
CA PHE A 8 -12.49 8.42 1.97
C PHE A 8 -14.01 8.27 1.82
N GLY A 9 -14.80 9.23 2.38
CA GLY A 9 -16.24 9.12 2.52
C GLY A 9 -16.94 8.63 1.27
N LYS A 10 -16.59 9.18 0.11
CA LYS A 10 -17.22 8.79 -1.15
C LYS A 10 -16.77 7.40 -1.62
N ALA A 11 -15.48 7.11 -1.59
CA ALA A 11 -14.95 5.79 -1.94
C ALA A 11 -15.44 4.75 -0.93
N TYR A 12 -15.38 5.10 0.34
CA TYR A 12 -15.80 4.23 1.42
C TYR A 12 -17.32 4.00 1.44
N GLU A 13 -18.13 5.01 1.16
CA GLU A 13 -19.57 4.88 1.04
C GLU A 13 -19.97 3.86 -0.03
N VAL A 14 -19.29 3.88 -1.17
CA VAL A 14 -19.52 2.92 -2.24
C VAL A 14 -19.08 1.52 -1.84
N MET A 15 -17.93 1.40 -1.18
CA MET A 15 -17.44 0.13 -0.64
C MET A 15 -18.40 -0.43 0.41
N LEU A 16 -18.91 0.40 1.31
CA LEU A 16 -19.92 0.00 2.31
C LEU A 16 -21.23 -0.44 1.70
N ARG A 17 -21.73 0.24 0.68
CA ARG A 17 -22.94 -0.18 -0.03
C ARG A 17 -22.81 -1.59 -0.59
N ASN A 18 -21.64 -1.90 -1.13
CA ASN A 18 -21.36 -3.24 -1.62
C ASN A 18 -21.18 -4.24 -0.46
N ASP A 19 -20.61 -3.82 0.66
CA ASP A 19 -20.43 -4.67 1.83
C ASP A 19 -21.73 -5.02 2.55
N LEU A 20 -22.76 -4.22 2.42
CA LEU A 20 -24.11 -4.57 2.91
C LEU A 20 -24.64 -5.88 2.32
N HIS A 21 -24.17 -6.24 1.13
CA HIS A 21 -24.51 -7.51 0.47
C HIS A 21 -23.57 -8.67 0.80
N ALA A 22 -22.41 -8.38 1.38
CA ALA A 22 -21.43 -9.37 1.82
C ALA A 22 -20.70 -8.88 3.09
N PRO A 23 -21.38 -8.87 4.25
CA PRO A 23 -20.81 -8.42 5.52
C PRO A 23 -19.48 -9.12 5.84
N GLY A 24 -18.50 -8.37 6.33
CA GLY A 24 -17.18 -8.88 6.67
C GLY A 24 -16.21 -9.02 5.49
N SER A 25 -16.59 -8.51 4.31
CA SER A 25 -15.70 -8.45 3.15
C SER A 25 -14.77 -7.23 3.16
N ILE A 26 -15.01 -6.26 4.03
CA ILE A 26 -14.16 -5.08 4.26
C ILE A 26 -13.61 -5.12 5.68
N ASP A 27 -12.33 -4.81 5.81
CA ASP A 27 -11.71 -4.62 7.12
C ASP A 27 -12.06 -3.23 7.68
N HIS A 28 -13.17 -3.14 8.39
CA HIS A 28 -13.61 -1.91 9.04
C HIS A 28 -12.61 -1.40 10.07
N GLN A 29 -11.93 -2.29 10.80
CA GLN A 29 -10.96 -1.89 11.81
C GLN A 29 -9.72 -1.23 11.19
N LEU A 30 -9.29 -1.73 10.04
CA LEU A 30 -8.21 -1.10 9.29
C LEU A 30 -8.63 0.27 8.79
N MET A 31 -9.83 0.39 8.22
CA MET A 31 -10.35 1.66 7.72
C MET A 31 -10.49 2.71 8.82
N GLU A 32 -10.89 2.32 10.02
CA GLU A 32 -10.99 3.22 11.18
C GLU A 32 -9.62 3.73 11.66
N ARG A 33 -8.54 3.01 11.35
CA ARG A 33 -7.17 3.41 11.71
C ARG A 33 -6.50 4.30 10.68
N MET A 34 -7.12 4.52 9.52
CA MET A 34 -6.59 5.41 8.52
C MET A 34 -6.71 6.87 8.98
N ILE A 35 -5.61 7.60 8.87
CA ILE A 35 -5.53 9.01 9.18
C ILE A 35 -5.34 9.77 7.88
N LEU A 36 -6.24 10.70 7.61
CA LEU A 36 -6.10 11.57 6.46
C LEU A 36 -4.84 12.42 6.58
N LEU A 37 -4.14 12.54 5.48
CA LEU A 37 -2.98 13.41 5.36
C LEU A 37 -3.43 14.84 5.06
N GLU A 38 -3.57 15.63 6.12
CA GLU A 38 -3.90 17.07 6.13
C GLU A 38 -2.93 17.81 7.05
N GLU A 39 -2.94 19.14 7.01
CA GLU A 39 -2.01 19.94 7.82
C GLU A 39 -2.15 19.70 9.34
N ASP A 40 -3.37 19.45 9.82
CA ASP A 40 -3.64 19.16 11.23
C ASP A 40 -3.19 17.78 11.69
N SER A 41 -2.94 16.84 10.76
CA SER A 41 -2.43 15.51 11.05
C SER A 41 -0.89 15.40 11.02
N LEU A 42 -0.21 16.40 10.46
CA LEU A 42 1.26 16.37 10.31
C LEU A 42 2.02 16.18 11.62
N PRO A 43 1.68 16.87 12.73
CA PRO A 43 2.40 16.66 13.98
C PRO A 43 2.34 15.22 14.49
N LEU A 44 1.24 14.52 14.24
CA LEU A 44 1.12 13.10 14.58
C LEU A 44 1.90 12.22 13.61
N LEU A 45 1.78 12.47 12.30
CA LEU A 45 2.32 11.58 11.27
C LEU A 45 3.81 11.79 11.04
N TYR A 46 4.33 13.00 11.25
CA TYR A 46 5.72 13.38 10.95
C TYR A 46 6.46 14.02 12.14
N GLY A 47 5.82 14.16 13.30
CA GLY A 47 6.39 14.82 14.48
C GLY A 47 7.45 14.03 15.24
N GLY A 48 7.71 12.79 14.85
CA GLY A 48 8.69 11.92 15.50
C GLY A 48 9.37 10.97 14.53
N VAL A 49 10.49 10.38 14.97
CA VAL A 49 11.13 9.27 14.26
C VAL A 49 10.45 7.97 14.67
N PRO A 50 9.86 7.23 13.73
CA PRO A 50 9.21 5.97 14.05
C PRO A 50 10.24 4.93 14.50
N ALA A 51 9.81 4.02 15.37
CA ALA A 51 10.63 2.91 15.84
C ALA A 51 10.10 1.60 15.24
N VAL A 52 11.02 0.70 14.92
CA VAL A 52 10.67 -0.68 14.55
C VAL A 52 10.40 -1.48 15.81
N ASN A 53 9.33 -2.27 15.80
CA ASN A 53 9.04 -3.21 16.86
C ASN A 53 10.20 -4.22 17.03
N PRO A 54 10.84 -4.30 18.21
CA PRO A 54 11.96 -5.24 18.44
C PRO A 54 11.59 -6.72 18.17
N ALA A 55 10.32 -7.09 18.34
CA ALA A 55 9.81 -8.43 18.06
C ALA A 55 9.88 -8.82 16.58
N MET A 56 10.12 -7.89 15.66
CA MET A 56 10.31 -8.20 14.23
C MET A 56 11.42 -9.21 13.94
N LYS A 57 12.35 -9.40 14.88
CA LYS A 57 13.37 -10.47 14.79
C LYS A 57 12.78 -11.88 14.88
N GLU A 58 11.58 -12.01 15.44
CA GLU A 58 10.83 -13.27 15.57
C GLU A 58 9.85 -13.48 14.40
N HIS A 59 9.69 -12.48 13.54
CA HIS A 59 8.80 -12.58 12.39
C HIS A 59 9.28 -13.64 11.40
N ALA A 60 8.34 -14.39 10.81
CA ALA A 60 8.66 -15.49 9.87
C ALA A 60 9.53 -15.07 8.67
N LEU A 61 9.41 -13.82 8.23
CA LEU A 61 10.20 -13.28 7.12
C LEU A 61 11.58 -12.76 7.55
N TYR A 62 11.91 -12.70 8.83
CA TYR A 62 13.19 -12.13 9.27
C TYR A 62 14.41 -12.85 8.67
N PRO A 63 14.53 -14.20 8.74
CA PRO A 63 15.68 -14.90 8.14
C PRO A 63 15.77 -14.68 6.61
N PHE A 64 14.63 -14.64 5.94
CA PHE A 64 14.56 -14.39 4.50
C PHE A 64 15.04 -12.98 4.15
N THR A 65 14.54 -11.97 4.88
CA THR A 65 14.88 -10.56 4.65
C THR A 65 16.38 -10.29 4.80
N ARG A 66 17.07 -10.99 5.71
CA ARG A 66 18.52 -10.82 5.93
C ARG A 66 19.37 -11.01 4.67
N GLN A 67 18.88 -11.75 3.70
CA GLN A 67 19.56 -11.99 2.42
C GLN A 67 19.57 -10.75 1.52
N PHE A 68 18.66 -9.79 1.76
CA PHE A 68 18.48 -8.58 0.97
C PHE A 68 19.03 -7.32 1.66
N VAL A 69 19.52 -7.45 2.89
CA VAL A 69 20.11 -6.31 3.62
C VAL A 69 21.42 -5.90 2.96
N GLY A 70 21.46 -4.67 2.46
CA GLY A 70 22.61 -4.06 1.84
C GLY A 70 23.50 -3.31 2.84
N LYS A 71 24.47 -2.55 2.33
CA LYS A 71 25.40 -1.75 3.12
C LYS A 71 24.76 -0.45 3.64
N SER A 72 23.63 -0.04 3.06
CA SER A 72 22.87 1.14 3.44
C SER A 72 21.37 0.84 3.44
N ALA A 73 20.57 1.73 4.05
CA ALA A 73 19.12 1.65 3.98
C ALA A 73 18.62 1.72 2.53
N VAL A 74 19.19 2.61 1.72
CA VAL A 74 18.83 2.75 0.30
C VAL A 74 19.10 1.45 -0.47
N GLU A 75 20.27 0.85 -0.33
CA GLU A 75 20.60 -0.40 -1.01
C GLU A 75 19.67 -1.53 -0.58
N THR A 76 19.33 -1.60 0.71
CA THR A 76 18.34 -2.56 1.25
C THR A 76 16.97 -2.36 0.61
N ILE A 77 16.49 -1.12 0.58
CA ILE A 77 15.22 -0.74 -0.04
C ILE A 77 15.20 -1.14 -1.52
N ASP A 78 16.24 -0.78 -2.27
CA ASP A 78 16.32 -1.08 -3.71
C ASP A 78 16.35 -2.60 -3.97
N ASN A 79 16.97 -3.40 -3.08
CA ASN A 79 16.94 -4.85 -3.17
C ASN A 79 15.53 -5.41 -2.93
N LEU A 80 14.82 -4.90 -1.91
CA LEU A 80 13.46 -5.33 -1.59
C LEU A 80 12.46 -4.91 -2.67
N LEU A 81 12.58 -3.72 -3.22
CA LEU A 81 11.75 -3.23 -4.32
C LEU A 81 11.93 -4.11 -5.58
N ARG A 82 13.17 -4.47 -5.93
CA ARG A 82 13.43 -5.39 -7.06
C ARG A 82 12.83 -6.77 -6.85
N LEU A 83 12.92 -7.30 -5.63
CA LEU A 83 12.31 -8.58 -5.28
C LEU A 83 10.80 -8.55 -5.52
N THR A 84 10.10 -7.57 -4.97
CA THR A 84 8.64 -7.52 -5.04
C THR A 84 8.12 -7.15 -6.43
N ALA A 85 8.77 -6.24 -7.13
CA ALA A 85 8.45 -5.95 -8.52
C ALA A 85 8.63 -7.19 -9.42
N GLY A 86 9.65 -8.00 -9.18
CA GLY A 86 9.83 -9.27 -9.88
C GLY A 86 8.70 -10.25 -9.60
N ILE A 87 8.20 -10.30 -8.37
CA ILE A 87 7.03 -11.12 -7.99
C ILE A 87 5.77 -10.61 -8.72
N ALA A 88 5.53 -9.30 -8.69
CA ALA A 88 4.38 -8.70 -9.37
C ALA A 88 4.39 -8.96 -10.88
N GLN A 89 5.54 -8.78 -11.52
CA GLN A 89 5.70 -9.01 -12.96
C GLN A 89 5.57 -10.48 -13.37
N SER A 90 5.90 -11.40 -12.47
CA SER A 90 5.77 -12.84 -12.71
C SER A 90 4.39 -13.40 -12.38
N CYS A 91 3.51 -12.59 -11.80
CA CYS A 91 2.16 -12.97 -11.45
C CYS A 91 1.27 -12.93 -12.71
N ASP A 92 1.09 -14.10 -13.34
CA ASP A 92 0.23 -14.27 -14.52
C ASP A 92 -0.98 -15.14 -14.17
N LEU A 93 -1.74 -14.70 -13.18
CA LEU A 93 -2.95 -15.38 -12.76
C LEU A 93 -4.18 -14.67 -13.30
N PRO A 94 -5.13 -15.40 -13.91
CA PRO A 94 -6.46 -14.84 -14.18
C PRO A 94 -7.07 -14.30 -12.89
N PHE A 95 -7.78 -13.19 -12.99
CA PHE A 95 -8.35 -12.51 -11.82
C PHE A 95 -9.18 -13.47 -10.92
N GLU A 96 -9.91 -14.39 -11.53
CA GLU A 96 -10.75 -15.36 -10.82
C GLU A 96 -9.93 -16.35 -9.98
N GLN A 97 -8.65 -16.50 -10.29
CA GLN A 97 -7.71 -17.35 -9.57
C GLN A 97 -6.87 -16.56 -8.55
N MET A 98 -6.89 -15.24 -8.63
CA MET A 98 -6.16 -14.40 -7.68
C MET A 98 -6.70 -14.58 -6.27
N ARG A 99 -5.80 -14.57 -5.31
CA ARG A 99 -6.11 -14.60 -3.88
C ARG A 99 -5.49 -13.38 -3.21
N PHE A 100 -6.25 -12.76 -2.35
CA PHE A 100 -5.88 -11.55 -1.63
C PHE A 100 -5.78 -11.84 -0.14
N GLY A 101 -4.90 -11.13 0.55
CA GLY A 101 -4.72 -11.25 2.00
C GLY A 101 -3.95 -12.50 2.43
N GLY A 102 -4.08 -12.86 3.68
CA GLY A 102 -3.27 -13.88 4.36
C GLY A 102 -2.01 -13.27 5.02
N THR A 103 -1.14 -14.13 5.54
CA THR A 103 0.12 -13.67 6.09
C THR A 103 1.10 -13.24 5.00
N GLU A 104 2.06 -12.38 5.32
CA GLU A 104 3.07 -11.90 4.36
C GLU A 104 3.87 -13.05 3.75
N GLN A 105 4.14 -14.09 4.53
CA GLN A 105 4.78 -15.31 4.04
C GLN A 105 3.93 -16.02 2.99
N GLN A 106 2.62 -16.16 3.24
CA GLN A 106 1.69 -16.77 2.29
C GLN A 106 1.58 -15.94 1.01
N ILE A 107 1.56 -14.60 1.14
CA ILE A 107 1.54 -13.68 0.00
C ILE A 107 2.79 -13.88 -0.87
N LEU A 108 3.97 -13.88 -0.27
CA LEU A 108 5.22 -14.10 -0.99
C LEU A 108 5.28 -15.47 -1.68
N GLN A 109 4.79 -16.52 -1.01
CA GLN A 109 4.82 -17.88 -1.55
C GLN A 109 3.90 -18.08 -2.76
N ARG A 110 2.71 -17.46 -2.74
CA ARG A 110 1.77 -17.60 -3.87
C ARG A 110 2.05 -16.62 -5.02
N GLY A 111 2.76 -15.52 -4.75
CA GLY A 111 2.86 -14.40 -5.66
C GLY A 111 1.60 -13.54 -5.68
N THR A 112 1.75 -12.27 -6.07
CA THR A 112 0.66 -11.32 -6.26
C THR A 112 1.16 -10.09 -7.02
N ASP A 113 0.26 -9.42 -7.74
CA ASP A 113 0.43 -8.06 -8.27
C ASP A 113 -0.43 -7.04 -7.52
N TRP A 114 -1.14 -7.47 -6.46
CA TRP A 114 -2.07 -6.65 -5.71
C TRP A 114 -1.34 -5.68 -4.78
N CYS A 115 -1.58 -4.38 -4.98
CA CYS A 115 -0.85 -3.32 -4.29
C CYS A 115 -0.96 -3.37 -2.75
N ALA A 116 -2.14 -3.69 -2.20
CA ALA A 116 -2.32 -3.78 -0.76
C ALA A 116 -1.52 -4.93 -0.14
N ASP A 117 -1.51 -6.10 -0.79
CA ASP A 117 -0.73 -7.25 -0.35
C ASP A 117 0.78 -6.97 -0.42
N LEU A 118 1.24 -6.37 -1.53
CA LEU A 118 2.66 -6.01 -1.69
C LEU A 118 3.08 -4.90 -0.72
N ALA A 119 2.20 -3.95 -0.40
CA ALA A 119 2.50 -2.93 0.61
C ALA A 119 2.66 -3.56 2.01
N ARG A 120 1.80 -4.50 2.40
CA ARG A 120 1.93 -5.25 3.67
C ARG A 120 3.25 -6.01 3.72
N VAL A 121 3.57 -6.76 2.66
CA VAL A 121 4.84 -7.46 2.52
C VAL A 121 6.01 -6.47 2.61
N GLY A 122 5.91 -5.33 1.93
CA GLY A 122 6.92 -4.28 1.96
C GLY A 122 7.18 -3.75 3.37
N VAL A 123 6.12 -3.44 4.14
CA VAL A 123 6.27 -3.00 5.54
C VAL A 123 6.93 -4.09 6.39
N ALA A 124 6.51 -5.36 6.24
CA ALA A 124 7.10 -6.46 7.00
C ALA A 124 8.58 -6.65 6.69
N LEU A 125 8.95 -6.66 5.41
CA LEU A 125 10.35 -6.78 4.99
C LEU A 125 11.22 -5.62 5.47
N LEU A 126 10.73 -4.38 5.35
CA LEU A 126 11.44 -3.18 5.83
C LEU A 126 11.62 -3.22 7.34
N ASN A 127 10.58 -3.54 8.10
CA ASN A 127 10.68 -3.66 9.55
C ASN A 127 11.62 -4.80 9.97
N CYS A 128 11.63 -5.95 9.28
CA CYS A 128 12.61 -7.01 9.47
C CYS A 128 14.05 -6.53 9.18
N ALA A 129 14.22 -5.61 8.25
CA ALA A 129 15.50 -4.99 7.95
C ALA A 129 15.90 -3.85 8.92
N GLY A 130 15.03 -3.49 9.87
CA GLY A 130 15.25 -2.40 10.81
C GLY A 130 14.87 -1.01 10.27
N ILE A 131 14.13 -0.95 9.18
CA ILE A 131 13.67 0.29 8.55
C ILE A 131 12.20 0.50 8.90
N PRO A 132 11.85 1.55 9.68
CA PRO A 132 10.46 1.84 10.03
C PRO A 132 9.64 2.16 8.78
N ALA A 133 8.44 1.58 8.70
CA ALA A 133 7.58 1.78 7.54
C ALA A 133 6.10 1.72 7.93
N ARG A 134 5.25 2.34 7.10
CA ARG A 134 3.81 2.41 7.25
C ARG A 134 3.11 2.37 5.89
N ILE A 135 1.81 2.14 5.86
CA ILE A 135 1.03 2.03 4.64
C ILE A 135 0.46 3.39 4.27
N GLY A 136 0.62 3.78 3.00
CA GLY A 136 -0.04 4.91 2.38
C GLY A 136 -1.17 4.45 1.46
N HIS A 137 -2.37 4.99 1.66
CA HIS A 137 -3.54 4.73 0.84
C HIS A 137 -3.79 5.95 -0.05
N LEU A 138 -3.80 5.73 -1.35
CA LEU A 138 -3.96 6.75 -2.38
C LEU A 138 -5.31 6.58 -3.04
N VAL A 139 -6.06 7.67 -3.20
CA VAL A 139 -7.38 7.64 -3.83
C VAL A 139 -7.56 8.84 -4.74
N ASN A 140 -7.97 8.57 -5.98
CA ASN A 140 -8.47 9.61 -6.84
C ASN A 140 -9.92 9.96 -6.44
N PRO A 141 -10.20 11.16 -5.91
CA PRO A 141 -11.55 11.51 -5.45
C PRO A 141 -12.60 11.56 -6.58
N ASP A 142 -12.16 11.73 -7.82
CA ASP A 142 -13.06 11.72 -8.98
C ASP A 142 -13.35 10.29 -9.48
N ARG A 143 -12.52 9.32 -9.06
CA ARG A 143 -12.60 7.90 -9.42
C ARG A 143 -12.41 7.03 -8.17
N PRO A 144 -13.39 6.97 -7.27
CA PRO A 144 -13.22 6.41 -5.91
C PRO A 144 -12.84 4.93 -5.86
N TYR A 145 -13.07 4.16 -6.92
CA TYR A 145 -12.59 2.77 -7.02
C TYR A 145 -11.15 2.67 -7.55
N ASN A 146 -10.62 3.77 -8.02
CA ASN A 146 -9.28 3.83 -8.57
C ASN A 146 -8.32 4.27 -7.46
N GLY A 147 -7.88 3.32 -6.68
CA GLY A 147 -6.97 3.51 -5.56
C GLY A 147 -5.66 2.79 -5.79
N HIS A 148 -4.65 3.19 -5.04
CA HIS A 148 -3.37 2.48 -4.98
C HIS A 148 -2.84 2.47 -3.55
N VAL A 149 -2.05 1.47 -3.21
CA VAL A 149 -1.45 1.34 -1.89
C VAL A 149 0.06 1.29 -2.05
N VAL A 150 0.72 2.17 -1.34
CA VAL A 150 2.18 2.31 -1.31
C VAL A 150 2.70 2.19 0.12
N VAL A 151 3.99 2.14 0.28
CA VAL A 151 4.67 2.15 1.58
C VAL A 151 5.36 3.50 1.75
N GLU A 152 5.31 4.06 2.95
CA GLU A 152 6.16 5.16 3.34
C GLU A 152 7.12 4.69 4.43
N ALA A 153 8.42 4.78 4.16
CA ALA A 153 9.48 4.34 5.05
C ALA A 153 10.31 5.53 5.57
N HIS A 154 10.86 5.39 6.79
CA HIS A 154 11.79 6.37 7.32
C HIS A 154 13.23 5.90 7.17
N TYR A 155 14.00 6.56 6.33
CA TYR A 155 15.40 6.27 6.05
C TYR A 155 16.14 7.57 5.65
N ASP A 156 17.44 7.60 5.84
CA ASP A 156 18.28 8.77 5.59
C ASP A 156 17.74 10.07 6.27
N GLY A 157 17.17 9.90 7.47
CA GLY A 157 16.62 11.00 8.27
C GLY A 157 15.29 11.58 7.78
N ARG A 158 14.64 10.97 6.81
CA ARG A 158 13.39 11.45 6.21
C ARG A 158 12.41 10.31 5.91
N PHE A 159 11.15 10.68 5.72
CA PHE A 159 10.16 9.79 5.15
C PHE A 159 10.27 9.77 3.62
N GLY A 160 10.13 8.60 3.02
CA GLY A 160 10.13 8.41 1.58
C GLY A 160 9.14 7.36 1.11
N VAL A 161 8.45 7.66 0.01
CA VAL A 161 7.47 6.77 -0.61
C VAL A 161 8.15 5.71 -1.45
N LEU A 162 7.69 4.47 -1.30
CA LEU A 162 8.16 3.28 -1.97
C LEU A 162 6.96 2.55 -2.59
N ASP A 163 7.03 2.27 -3.87
CA ASP A 163 6.01 1.49 -4.58
C ASP A 163 6.52 0.07 -4.82
N PHE A 164 5.97 -0.87 -4.08
CA PHE A 164 6.37 -2.27 -4.12
C PHE A 164 5.81 -3.04 -5.33
N VAL A 165 4.81 -2.51 -6.01
CA VAL A 165 4.28 -3.08 -7.27
C VAL A 165 5.23 -2.77 -8.42
N TYR A 166 5.62 -1.52 -8.55
CA TYR A 166 6.44 -1.03 -9.67
C TYR A 166 7.93 -1.00 -9.36
N GLY A 167 8.33 -1.35 -8.14
CA GLY A 167 9.73 -1.33 -7.74
C GLY A 167 10.35 0.06 -7.71
N SER A 168 9.54 1.08 -7.40
CA SER A 168 9.96 2.48 -7.49
C SER A 168 10.17 3.11 -6.11
N ARG A 169 11.22 3.92 -6.00
CA ARG A 169 11.52 4.77 -4.84
C ARG A 169 11.40 6.23 -5.27
N PHE A 170 10.57 7.01 -4.60
CA PHE A 170 10.36 8.40 -4.96
C PHE A 170 11.40 9.32 -4.32
N GLY A 171 12.02 10.16 -5.16
CA GLY A 171 13.12 11.05 -4.79
C GLY A 171 14.50 10.50 -5.14
N ALA A 172 15.12 11.02 -6.21
CA ALA A 172 16.43 10.57 -6.67
C ALA A 172 17.56 11.02 -5.73
N GLU A 173 17.53 12.29 -5.28
CA GLU A 173 18.55 12.89 -4.42
C GLU A 173 18.22 12.77 -2.94
N ALA A 174 16.94 12.83 -2.59
CA ALA A 174 16.45 12.69 -1.23
C ALA A 174 15.05 12.05 -1.25
N PRO A 175 14.69 11.26 -0.21
CA PRO A 175 13.37 10.67 -0.11
C PRO A 175 12.26 11.72 -0.21
N LEU A 176 11.19 11.44 -0.95
CA LEU A 176 9.98 12.25 -1.01
C LEU A 176 8.87 11.57 -0.22
N SER A 177 8.34 12.28 0.77
CA SER A 177 7.26 11.79 1.63
C SER A 177 5.90 11.80 0.91
N LEU A 178 4.93 11.08 1.48
CA LEU A 178 3.53 11.16 1.04
C LEU A 178 3.00 12.60 1.08
N TRP A 179 3.39 13.38 2.10
CA TRP A 179 3.01 14.79 2.20
C TRP A 179 3.56 15.65 1.06
N GLU A 180 4.84 15.48 0.73
CA GLU A 180 5.45 16.21 -0.37
C GLU A 180 4.81 15.86 -1.72
N LEU A 181 4.50 14.58 -1.94
CA LEU A 181 3.82 14.13 -3.16
C LEU A 181 2.35 14.56 -3.20
N HIS A 182 1.65 14.54 -2.06
CA HIS A 182 0.28 15.07 -1.96
C HIS A 182 0.21 16.56 -2.30
N ARG A 183 1.15 17.34 -1.81
CA ARG A 183 1.24 18.80 -2.08
C ARG A 183 1.75 19.12 -3.48
N ARG A 184 2.51 18.22 -4.09
CA ARG A 184 3.16 18.44 -5.39
C ARG A 184 3.15 17.14 -6.22
N PRO A 185 1.97 16.63 -6.60
CA PRO A 185 1.86 15.32 -7.27
C PRO A 185 2.60 15.28 -8.62
N GLN A 186 2.80 16.43 -9.26
CA GLN A 186 3.59 16.50 -10.50
C GLN A 186 5.05 16.03 -10.34
N GLN A 187 5.57 15.90 -9.13
CA GLN A 187 6.92 15.38 -8.92
C GLN A 187 7.04 13.89 -9.26
N ILE A 188 5.93 13.15 -9.25
CA ILE A 188 5.93 11.74 -9.67
C ILE A 188 6.36 11.57 -11.12
N ARG A 189 6.08 12.55 -11.99
CA ARG A 189 6.42 12.54 -13.42
C ARG A 189 7.89 12.28 -13.72
N LYS A 190 8.76 12.56 -12.77
CA LYS A 190 10.20 12.33 -12.93
C LYS A 190 10.62 10.89 -12.73
N GLN A 191 9.72 10.03 -12.27
CA GLN A 191 10.08 8.72 -11.73
C GLN A 191 9.21 7.56 -12.20
N ILE A 192 8.15 7.84 -12.94
CA ILE A 192 7.26 6.82 -13.50
C ILE A 192 7.17 6.96 -15.03
N GLU A 193 6.73 5.91 -15.68
CA GLU A 193 6.47 5.91 -17.11
C GLU A 193 5.43 6.98 -17.49
N PRO A 194 5.67 7.75 -18.57
CA PRO A 194 4.78 8.83 -18.99
C PRO A 194 3.31 8.43 -19.16
N SER A 195 3.06 7.23 -19.60
CA SER A 195 1.70 6.68 -19.78
C SER A 195 0.90 6.53 -18.49
N LEU A 196 1.58 6.54 -17.34
CA LEU A 196 0.96 6.40 -16.03
C LEU A 196 0.82 7.72 -15.25
N TRP A 197 1.32 8.84 -15.79
CA TRP A 197 1.39 10.10 -15.03
C TRP A 197 0.04 10.58 -14.53
N ASP A 198 -0.94 10.71 -15.42
CA ASP A 198 -2.25 11.26 -15.05
C ASP A 198 -2.97 10.38 -14.03
N TYR A 199 -2.79 9.07 -14.15
CA TYR A 199 -3.29 8.12 -13.17
C TYR A 199 -2.68 8.37 -11.79
N TYR A 200 -1.36 8.40 -11.70
CA TYR A 200 -0.67 8.58 -10.42
C TYR A 200 -0.90 9.97 -9.81
N GLU A 201 -0.84 11.03 -10.60
CA GLU A 201 -1.13 12.39 -10.09
C GLU A 201 -2.51 12.49 -9.47
N GLY A 202 -3.52 11.87 -10.10
CA GLY A 202 -4.87 11.81 -9.56
C GLY A 202 -4.97 11.10 -8.22
N LEU A 203 -4.20 10.03 -8.04
CA LEU A 203 -4.18 9.24 -6.79
C LEU A 203 -3.61 10.03 -5.60
N TYR A 204 -2.59 10.85 -5.80
CA TYR A 204 -1.98 11.63 -4.73
C TYR A 204 -2.83 12.84 -4.29
N ARG A 205 -3.99 13.07 -4.90
CA ARG A 205 -4.92 14.14 -4.48
C ARG A 205 -5.62 13.85 -3.16
N MET A 206 -5.78 12.59 -2.80
CA MET A 206 -6.33 12.19 -1.50
C MET A 206 -5.49 11.05 -0.95
N VAL A 207 -4.88 11.27 0.20
CA VAL A 207 -3.96 10.35 0.83
C VAL A 207 -4.36 10.11 2.28
N ALA A 208 -4.38 8.86 2.70
CA ALA A 208 -4.42 8.49 4.10
C ALA A 208 -3.25 7.60 4.47
N VAL A 209 -2.92 7.61 5.74
CA VAL A 209 -1.83 6.80 6.31
C VAL A 209 -2.41 5.87 7.37
N SER A 210 -2.02 4.60 7.34
CA SER A 210 -2.29 3.66 8.41
C SER A 210 -1.00 3.05 8.95
N GLY A 211 -0.94 2.88 10.27
CA GLY A 211 0.05 2.03 10.89
C GLY A 211 -0.22 0.57 10.52
N TYR A 212 0.82 -0.19 10.31
CA TYR A 212 0.77 -1.62 10.12
C TYR A 212 1.83 -2.30 10.98
N ASP A 213 1.40 -3.18 11.89
CA ASP A 213 2.30 -4.00 12.72
C ASP A 213 2.21 -5.46 12.28
N PRO A 214 3.20 -5.97 11.54
CA PRO A 214 3.18 -7.37 11.08
C PRO A 214 3.19 -8.41 12.21
N MET A 215 3.53 -8.01 13.44
CA MET A 215 3.48 -8.87 14.61
C MET A 215 2.09 -8.94 15.26
N ASN A 216 1.15 -8.11 14.83
CA ASN A 216 -0.19 -8.07 15.39
C ASN A 216 -1.18 -8.87 14.51
N PRO A 217 -1.68 -10.03 14.97
CA PRO A 217 -2.63 -10.84 14.20
C PRO A 217 -3.92 -10.10 13.82
N ALA A 218 -4.31 -9.05 14.55
CA ALA A 218 -5.47 -8.22 14.22
C ALA A 218 -5.30 -7.41 12.93
N ASN A 219 -4.09 -7.31 12.41
CA ASN A 219 -3.80 -6.71 11.12
C ASN A 219 -3.81 -7.74 9.96
N ASP A 220 -4.08 -9.00 10.27
CA ASP A 220 -4.13 -10.03 9.25
C ASP A 220 -5.47 -9.99 8.51
N TYR A 221 -5.40 -9.78 7.20
CA TYR A 221 -6.56 -9.92 6.34
C TYR A 221 -6.87 -11.40 6.17
N THR A 222 -8.06 -11.82 6.56
CA THR A 222 -8.49 -13.17 6.23
C THR A 222 -8.59 -13.33 4.72
N VAL A 223 -7.96 -14.38 4.20
CA VAL A 223 -7.87 -14.61 2.74
C VAL A 223 -9.25 -14.70 2.09
N SER A 224 -10.25 -15.21 2.79
CA SER A 224 -11.59 -15.45 2.23
C SER A 224 -12.42 -14.16 2.08
N ALA A 225 -12.41 -13.27 3.04
CA ALA A 225 -13.28 -12.10 3.03
C ALA A 225 -12.89 -11.07 1.95
N PRO A 226 -11.62 -10.64 1.83
CA PRO A 226 -11.19 -9.79 0.73
C PRO A 226 -11.45 -10.42 -0.64
N ASN A 227 -11.18 -11.70 -0.82
CA ASN A 227 -11.43 -12.38 -2.10
C ASN A 227 -12.91 -12.37 -2.49
N ALA A 228 -13.81 -12.64 -1.55
CA ALA A 228 -15.27 -12.60 -1.80
C ALA A 228 -15.71 -11.19 -2.20
N TYR A 229 -15.20 -10.17 -1.53
CA TYR A 229 -15.48 -8.77 -1.83
C TYR A 229 -15.04 -8.37 -3.24
N TYR A 230 -13.78 -8.59 -3.59
CA TYR A 230 -13.24 -8.21 -4.90
C TYR A 230 -13.86 -8.99 -6.04
N ARG A 231 -14.11 -10.28 -5.87
CA ARG A 231 -14.82 -11.09 -6.87
C ARG A 231 -16.22 -10.59 -7.13
N ARG A 232 -16.94 -10.18 -6.09
CA ARG A 232 -18.25 -9.58 -6.23
C ARG A 232 -18.18 -8.27 -6.99
N LEU A 233 -17.29 -7.35 -6.61
CA LEU A 233 -17.09 -6.09 -7.32
C LEU A 233 -16.83 -6.29 -8.81
N MET A 234 -15.96 -7.22 -9.15
CA MET A 234 -15.65 -7.54 -10.54
C MET A 234 -16.87 -8.07 -11.28
N SER A 235 -17.61 -8.99 -10.67
CA SER A 235 -18.84 -9.56 -11.22
C SER A 235 -19.92 -8.51 -11.46
N GLU A 236 -20.18 -7.65 -10.47
CA GLU A 236 -21.22 -6.62 -10.55
C GLU A 236 -20.92 -5.54 -11.59
N ASN A 237 -19.66 -5.27 -11.84
CA ASN A 237 -19.25 -4.25 -12.78
C ASN A 237 -18.95 -4.77 -14.19
N GLN A 238 -19.18 -6.06 -14.45
CA GLN A 238 -18.92 -6.74 -15.74
C GLN A 238 -17.51 -6.47 -16.28
N GLN A 239 -16.48 -6.55 -15.43
CA GLN A 239 -15.23 -5.90 -15.75
C GLN A 239 -14.08 -6.89 -15.86
N ASP A 240 -13.37 -6.72 -16.95
CA ASP A 240 -12.08 -7.30 -17.28
C ASP A 240 -10.89 -6.56 -16.61
N GLY A 241 -11.14 -5.86 -15.51
CA GLY A 241 -10.13 -5.10 -14.76
C GLY A 241 -9.94 -3.64 -15.19
N ARG A 242 -10.50 -3.22 -16.32
CA ARG A 242 -10.30 -1.86 -16.86
C ARG A 242 -10.79 -0.75 -15.93
N TRP A 243 -11.87 -0.98 -15.21
CA TRP A 243 -12.40 -0.01 -14.26
C TRP A 243 -11.42 0.30 -13.09
N LEU A 244 -10.58 -0.67 -12.71
CA LEU A 244 -9.51 -0.45 -11.73
C LEU A 244 -8.48 0.54 -12.25
N MET A 245 -8.28 0.58 -13.55
CA MET A 245 -7.38 1.50 -14.24
C MET A 245 -8.05 2.84 -14.59
N GLY A 246 -9.35 2.99 -14.32
CA GLY A 246 -10.09 4.20 -14.59
C GLY A 246 -10.32 4.46 -16.08
N GLU A 247 -10.26 3.44 -16.90
CA GLU A 247 -10.68 3.55 -18.28
C GLU A 247 -12.20 3.68 -18.35
N ASP A 248 -12.66 4.77 -18.94
CA ASP A 248 -14.08 5.16 -18.96
C ASP A 248 -14.95 4.13 -19.67
N ARG A 249 -16.18 4.04 -19.16
CA ARG A 249 -17.30 3.38 -19.82
C ARG A 249 -17.72 4.15 -21.07
#